data_800b13d6ab2c2606a2f0bdfd035cc19e
#
_entry.id   800b13d6ab2c2606a2f0bdfd035cc19e
#
_cell.length_a   1.000
_cell.length_b   1.000
_cell.length_c   1.000
_cell.angle_alpha   90.00
_cell.angle_beta   90.00
_cell.angle_gamma   90.00
#
_symmetry.space_group_name_H-M   'P 1'
#
loop_
_entity.id
_entity.type
_entity.pdbx_description
1 polymer ?
#
loop_
_entity_poly.entity_id
_entity_poly.type
_entity_poly.pdbx_seq_one_letter_code
_entity_poly.pdbx_strand_id
1 'polypeptide(L)'
;MADQKIATPAEVHALLEFRQRELPGFATVNVARTKFAPRAAFPWHLSVLVCCDDLVDHRLPSADEQKVLFEFEDQLSPLITANANALFLARVTHDARREIIWRVRNPEAPNSALREILANESYPREFDYRIENDPEWLKAEWYLAGCGSG
;
A
#
# COMPACT_ATOMS: atom_id res chain seq x y z
N MET A 1 23.51 16.80 -10.87
CA MET A 1 22.27 17.29 -11.43
C MET A 1 21.18 17.29 -10.37
N ALA A 2 20.52 18.39 -10.20
CA ALA A 2 19.46 18.48 -9.22
C ALA A 2 18.31 17.55 -9.60
N ASP A 3 17.79 16.85 -8.60
CA ASP A 3 16.62 16.00 -8.81
C ASP A 3 15.46 16.87 -9.27
N GLN A 4 14.79 16.44 -10.32
CA GLN A 4 13.58 17.10 -10.74
C GLN A 4 12.52 16.94 -9.66
N LYS A 5 12.05 18.06 -9.15
CA LYS A 5 10.91 18.02 -8.25
C LYS A 5 9.68 17.66 -9.06
N ILE A 6 9.14 16.51 -8.77
CA ILE A 6 7.85 16.10 -9.32
C ILE A 6 6.78 16.67 -8.41
N ALA A 7 5.93 17.53 -8.97
CA ALA A 7 4.81 18.06 -8.22
C ALA A 7 3.86 16.92 -7.86
N THR A 8 3.66 16.73 -6.56
CA THR A 8 2.76 15.68 -6.06
C THR A 8 1.52 16.36 -5.50
N PRO A 9 0.33 16.06 -6.03
CA PRO A 9 -0.88 16.63 -5.47
C PRO A 9 -1.11 16.15 -4.03
N ALA A 10 -1.79 16.96 -3.23
CA ALA A 10 -2.18 16.56 -1.89
C ALA A 10 -2.96 15.25 -1.96
N GLU A 11 -2.78 14.41 -0.96
CA GLU A 11 -3.49 13.14 -0.90
C GLU A 11 -4.98 13.37 -0.63
N VAL A 12 -5.80 12.65 -1.38
CA VAL A 12 -7.26 12.65 -1.20
C VAL A 12 -7.68 11.20 -1.05
N HIS A 13 -8.08 10.83 0.16
CA HIS A 13 -8.44 9.45 0.46
C HIS A 13 -9.93 9.21 0.31
N ALA A 14 -10.29 8.17 -0.43
CA ALA A 14 -11.65 7.68 -0.51
C ALA A 14 -11.73 6.32 0.18
N LEU A 15 -12.75 6.14 1.02
CA LEU A 15 -13.00 4.86 1.67
C LEU A 15 -14.04 4.12 0.87
N LEU A 16 -13.70 2.92 0.42
CA LEU A 16 -14.54 2.09 -0.43
C LEU A 16 -14.86 0.78 0.25
N GLU A 17 -16.07 0.27 0.03
CA GLU A 17 -16.46 -1.06 0.44
C GLU A 17 -16.59 -1.94 -0.80
N PHE A 18 -16.22 -3.21 -0.67
CA PHE A 18 -16.37 -4.17 -1.74
C PHE A 18 -16.61 -5.56 -1.16
N ARG A 19 -17.00 -6.50 -2.02
CA ARG A 19 -17.11 -7.91 -1.65
C ARG A 19 -16.31 -8.73 -2.63
N GLN A 20 -15.56 -9.68 -2.11
CA GLN A 20 -14.79 -10.60 -2.90
C GLN A 20 -14.75 -11.94 -2.18
N ARG A 21 -15.04 -13.03 -2.89
CA ARG A 21 -15.12 -14.37 -2.31
C ARG A 21 -16.12 -14.42 -1.15
N GLU A 22 -17.25 -13.72 -1.30
CA GLU A 22 -18.33 -13.65 -0.30
C GLU A 22 -17.94 -12.95 1.01
N LEU A 23 -16.77 -12.34 1.08
CA LEU A 23 -16.33 -11.59 2.25
C LEU A 23 -16.31 -10.09 1.96
N PRO A 24 -16.70 -9.26 2.94
CA PRO A 24 -16.60 -7.82 2.78
C PRO A 24 -15.14 -7.39 2.88
N GLY A 25 -14.81 -6.32 2.18
CA GLY A 25 -13.52 -5.68 2.26
C GLY A 25 -13.65 -4.18 2.28
N PHE A 26 -12.60 -3.54 2.75
CA PHE A 26 -12.53 -2.08 2.83
C PHE A 26 -11.22 -1.62 2.20
N ALA A 27 -11.30 -0.55 1.43
CA ALA A 27 -10.12 0.03 0.81
C ALA A 27 -10.09 1.53 1.05
N THR A 28 -8.92 2.03 1.46
CA THR A 28 -8.62 3.45 1.45
C THR A 28 -7.75 3.69 0.24
N VAL A 29 -8.24 4.46 -0.73
CA VAL A 29 -7.53 4.71 -1.97
C VAL A 29 -7.21 6.18 -2.08
N ASN A 30 -5.96 6.49 -2.45
CA ASN A 30 -5.57 7.87 -2.72
C ASN A 30 -6.04 8.23 -4.13
N VAL A 31 -7.24 8.77 -4.22
CA VAL A 31 -7.86 9.07 -5.51
C VAL A 31 -7.18 10.22 -6.26
N ALA A 32 -6.33 11.01 -5.57
CA ALA A 32 -5.52 12.01 -6.25
C ALA A 32 -4.58 11.39 -7.29
N ARG A 33 -4.27 10.09 -7.17
CA ARG A 33 -3.42 9.39 -8.13
C ARG A 33 -4.13 9.08 -9.45
N THR A 34 -5.45 9.16 -9.49
CA THR A 34 -6.22 8.91 -10.72
C THR A 34 -5.79 9.84 -11.85
N LYS A 35 -5.52 11.11 -11.52
CA LYS A 35 -5.12 12.13 -12.49
C LYS A 35 -3.63 12.46 -12.39
N PHE A 36 -2.85 11.63 -11.71
CA PHE A 36 -1.42 11.87 -11.56
C PHE A 36 -0.73 11.67 -12.91
N ALA A 37 -0.19 12.75 -13.48
CA ALA A 37 0.38 12.74 -14.82
C ALA A 37 1.72 12.02 -14.96
N PRO A 38 2.72 12.23 -14.04
CA PRO A 38 4.04 11.62 -14.24
C PRO A 38 4.11 10.18 -13.71
N ARG A 39 3.18 9.33 -14.13
CA ARG A 39 3.11 7.92 -13.68
C ARG A 39 4.38 7.14 -13.97
N ALA A 40 5.01 7.38 -15.12
CA ALA A 40 6.23 6.68 -15.51
C ALA A 40 7.42 6.97 -14.59
N ALA A 41 7.36 8.06 -13.80
CA ALA A 41 8.39 8.37 -12.82
C ALA A 41 8.32 7.47 -11.58
N PHE A 42 7.20 6.76 -11.38
CA PHE A 42 6.98 5.81 -10.29
C PHE A 42 6.56 4.46 -10.88
N PRO A 43 7.48 3.79 -11.59
CA PRO A 43 7.12 2.63 -12.40
C PRO A 43 7.00 1.32 -11.61
N TRP A 44 7.34 1.33 -10.32
CA TRP A 44 7.34 0.11 -9.53
C TRP A 44 6.12 0.03 -8.63
N HIS A 45 5.47 -1.12 -8.65
CA HIS A 45 4.33 -1.42 -7.80
C HIS A 45 4.82 -2.20 -6.58
N LEU A 46 4.76 -1.57 -5.41
CA LEU A 46 5.13 -2.20 -4.15
C LEU A 46 3.85 -2.56 -3.38
N SER A 47 3.68 -3.84 -3.12
CA SER A 47 2.59 -4.36 -2.30
C SER A 47 3.17 -5.05 -1.08
N VAL A 48 2.76 -4.60 0.11
CA VAL A 48 3.10 -5.24 1.38
C VAL A 48 1.84 -5.90 1.90
N LEU A 49 1.88 -7.22 2.09
CA LEU A 49 0.72 -8.01 2.52
C LEU A 49 0.95 -8.48 3.95
N VAL A 50 0.13 -7.98 4.87
CA VAL A 50 0.26 -8.23 6.31
C VAL A 50 -0.86 -9.16 6.77
N CYS A 51 -0.50 -10.19 7.55
CA CYS A 51 -1.47 -11.12 8.13
C CYS A 51 -2.08 -10.51 9.39
N CYS A 52 -3.40 -10.53 9.51
CA CYS A 52 -4.11 -10.07 10.70
C CYS A 52 -4.32 -11.24 11.65
N ASP A 53 -4.07 -11.04 12.95
CA ASP A 53 -4.21 -12.07 13.96
C ASP A 53 -5.54 -12.02 14.70
N ASP A 54 -5.93 -10.86 15.20
CA ASP A 54 -7.13 -10.71 16.00
C ASP A 54 -8.29 -10.23 15.14
N LEU A 55 -9.24 -11.13 14.92
CA LEU A 55 -10.31 -10.91 13.96
C LEU A 55 -11.67 -10.85 14.65
N VAL A 56 -12.57 -10.07 14.08
CA VAL A 56 -13.99 -10.05 14.36
C VAL A 56 -14.75 -10.72 13.21
N ASP A 57 -16.06 -10.52 13.13
CA ASP A 57 -16.88 -11.15 12.10
C ASP A 57 -16.35 -10.86 10.69
N HIS A 58 -16.60 -11.81 9.78
CA HIS A 58 -16.24 -11.70 8.37
C HIS A 58 -14.73 -11.60 8.10
N ARG A 59 -13.93 -12.14 9.04
CA ARG A 59 -12.46 -12.16 8.94
C ARG A 59 -11.86 -10.76 8.81
N LEU A 60 -12.44 -9.82 9.53
CA LEU A 60 -11.94 -8.44 9.59
C LEU A 60 -11.18 -8.22 10.90
N PRO A 61 -10.15 -7.35 10.88
CA PRO A 61 -9.40 -7.08 12.10
C PRO A 61 -10.24 -6.35 13.16
N SER A 62 -10.03 -6.72 14.43
CA SER A 62 -10.63 -6.02 15.56
C SER A 62 -10.10 -4.59 15.67
N ALA A 63 -10.71 -3.78 16.55
CA ALA A 63 -10.23 -2.43 16.81
C ALA A 63 -8.78 -2.43 17.32
N ASP A 64 -8.43 -3.38 18.20
CA ASP A 64 -7.07 -3.49 18.71
C ASP A 64 -6.10 -3.93 17.60
N GLU A 65 -6.53 -4.84 16.73
CA GLU A 65 -5.71 -5.26 15.61
C GLU A 65 -5.46 -4.12 14.63
N GLN A 66 -6.47 -3.27 14.40
CA GLN A 66 -6.30 -2.08 13.55
C GLN A 66 -5.17 -1.19 14.06
N LYS A 67 -5.05 -1.02 15.38
CA LYS A 67 -3.97 -0.22 15.95
C LYS A 67 -2.60 -0.82 15.64
N VAL A 68 -2.46 -2.13 15.77
CA VAL A 68 -1.21 -2.82 15.46
C VAL A 68 -0.85 -2.64 13.99
N LEU A 69 -1.82 -2.79 13.10
CA LEU A 69 -1.61 -2.66 11.67
C LEU A 69 -1.21 -1.23 11.28
N PHE A 70 -1.84 -0.22 11.87
CA PHE A 70 -1.50 1.17 11.60
C PHE A 70 -0.12 1.53 12.17
N GLU A 71 0.23 1.03 13.33
CA GLU A 71 1.58 1.23 13.89
C GLU A 71 2.65 0.64 12.99
N PHE A 72 2.39 -0.53 12.41
CA PHE A 72 3.31 -1.15 11.48
C PHE A 72 3.43 -0.34 10.18
N GLU A 73 2.31 0.12 9.65
CA GLU A 73 2.32 0.99 8.47
C GLU A 73 3.12 2.27 8.75
N ASP A 74 2.95 2.86 9.94
CA ASP A 74 3.69 4.06 10.34
C ASP A 74 5.19 3.79 10.48
N GLN A 75 5.57 2.57 10.80
CA GLN A 75 6.97 2.15 10.81
C GLN A 75 7.53 2.04 9.38
N LEU A 76 6.74 1.50 8.46
CA LEU A 76 7.17 1.25 7.08
C LEU A 76 7.19 2.53 6.24
N SER A 77 6.18 3.37 6.38
CA SER A 77 5.95 4.50 5.49
C SER A 77 7.17 5.43 5.36
N PRO A 78 7.81 5.88 6.45
CA PRO A 78 8.98 6.75 6.32
C PRO A 78 10.14 6.10 5.57
N LEU A 79 10.31 4.78 5.74
CA LEU A 79 11.38 4.04 5.07
C LEU A 79 11.13 3.94 3.57
N ILE A 80 9.88 3.79 3.18
CA ILE A 80 9.48 3.62 1.78
C ILE A 80 9.39 4.94 1.05
N THR A 81 8.86 5.97 1.71
CA THR A 81 8.61 7.28 1.08
C THR A 81 9.76 8.28 1.23
N ALA A 82 10.84 7.92 1.92
CA ALA A 82 11.97 8.81 2.11
C ALA A 82 12.46 9.39 0.79
N ASN A 83 12.84 10.66 0.80
CA ASN A 83 13.37 11.38 -0.38
C ASN A 83 12.37 11.41 -1.56
N ALA A 84 11.08 11.45 -1.25
CA ALA A 84 10.02 11.46 -2.26
C ALA A 84 10.10 10.26 -3.22
N ASN A 85 10.62 9.13 -2.74
CA ASN A 85 10.84 7.95 -3.56
C ASN A 85 9.57 7.16 -3.84
N ALA A 86 8.50 7.37 -3.07
CA ALA A 86 7.28 6.62 -3.26
C ALA A 86 6.04 7.45 -2.93
N LEU A 87 4.93 7.03 -3.51
CA LEU A 87 3.62 7.63 -3.31
C LEU A 87 2.69 6.55 -2.75
N PHE A 88 1.99 6.87 -1.67
CA PHE A 88 0.94 5.99 -1.15
C PHE A 88 -0.17 5.87 -2.19
N LEU A 89 -0.58 4.65 -2.49
CA LEU A 89 -1.69 4.39 -3.41
C LEU A 89 -2.94 3.91 -2.70
N ALA A 90 -2.83 2.86 -1.90
CA ALA A 90 -4.02 2.25 -1.31
C ALA A 90 -3.69 1.38 -0.11
N ARG A 91 -4.70 1.20 0.73
CA ARG A 91 -4.70 0.26 1.84
C ARG A 91 -5.97 -0.57 1.73
N VAL A 92 -5.83 -1.89 1.62
CA VAL A 92 -6.96 -2.80 1.41
C VAL A 92 -7.02 -3.81 2.55
N THR A 93 -8.18 -3.97 3.15
CA THR A 93 -8.40 -4.93 4.24
C THR A 93 -9.47 -5.91 3.80
N HIS A 94 -9.10 -7.20 3.73
CA HIS A 94 -9.99 -8.24 3.25
C HIS A 94 -9.44 -9.60 3.66
N ASP A 95 -10.31 -10.49 4.10
CA ASP A 95 -9.98 -11.90 4.37
C ASP A 95 -8.74 -12.06 5.25
N ALA A 96 -8.77 -11.43 6.44
CA ALA A 96 -7.71 -11.54 7.45
C ALA A 96 -6.37 -10.97 7.00
N ARG A 97 -6.36 -10.11 5.99
CA ARG A 97 -5.13 -9.52 5.47
C ARG A 97 -5.29 -8.03 5.26
N ARG A 98 -4.16 -7.33 5.43
CA ARG A 98 -4.04 -5.93 5.07
C ARG A 98 -2.97 -5.79 4.01
N GLU A 99 -3.36 -5.30 2.83
CA GLU A 99 -2.42 -4.96 1.76
C GLU A 99 -2.20 -3.46 1.75
N ILE A 100 -0.92 -3.05 1.75
CA ILE A 100 -0.56 -1.63 1.68
C ILE A 100 0.26 -1.45 0.41
N ILE A 101 -0.12 -0.47 -0.41
CA ILE A 101 0.43 -0.34 -1.76
C ILE A 101 1.01 1.05 -1.97
N TRP A 102 2.24 1.07 -2.48
CA TRP A 102 2.92 2.30 -2.88
C TRP A 102 3.37 2.19 -4.34
N ARG A 103 3.45 3.34 -5.00
CA ARG A 103 4.13 3.45 -6.30
C ARG A 103 5.51 4.01 -6.04
N VAL A 104 6.55 3.38 -6.58
CA VAL A 104 7.95 3.62 -6.19
C VAL A 104 8.78 4.01 -7.40
N ARG A 105 9.69 4.98 -7.19
CA ARG A 105 10.63 5.44 -8.23
C ARG A 105 11.81 4.49 -8.35
N ASN A 106 12.52 4.27 -7.24
CA ASN A 106 13.68 3.40 -7.16
C ASN A 106 13.40 2.30 -6.14
N PRO A 107 13.38 1.03 -6.57
CA PRO A 107 12.98 -0.06 -5.67
C PRO A 107 14.07 -0.49 -4.69
N GLU A 108 15.33 -0.06 -4.87
CA GLU A 108 16.44 -0.57 -4.05
C GLU A 108 16.30 -0.22 -2.57
N ALA A 109 15.98 1.03 -2.25
CA ALA A 109 15.89 1.46 -0.85
C ALA A 109 14.73 0.78 -0.12
N PRO A 110 13.49 0.75 -0.67
CA PRO A 110 12.42 0.00 -0.04
C PRO A 110 12.71 -1.49 0.09
N ASN A 111 13.28 -2.09 -0.94
CA ASN A 111 13.62 -3.51 -0.91
C ASN A 111 14.63 -3.82 0.21
N SER A 112 15.67 -3.01 0.32
CA SER A 112 16.67 -3.19 1.38
C SER A 112 16.07 -3.03 2.77
N ALA A 113 15.21 -2.02 2.96
CA ALA A 113 14.55 -1.77 4.24
C ALA A 113 13.63 -2.93 4.63
N LEU A 114 12.83 -3.43 3.70
CA LEU A 114 11.91 -4.53 3.97
C LEU A 114 12.64 -5.83 4.24
N ARG A 115 13.71 -6.10 3.49
CA ARG A 115 14.54 -7.29 3.73
C ARG A 115 15.20 -7.26 5.10
N GLU A 116 15.65 -6.09 5.53
CA GLU A 116 16.25 -5.92 6.85
C GLU A 116 15.23 -6.17 7.96
N ILE A 117 14.02 -5.66 7.82
CA ILE A 117 12.93 -5.89 8.77
C ILE A 117 12.63 -7.39 8.88
N LEU A 118 12.55 -8.09 7.75
CA LEU A 118 12.31 -9.54 7.75
C LEU A 118 13.47 -10.31 8.39
N ALA A 119 14.71 -9.94 8.07
CA ALA A 119 15.90 -10.61 8.61
C ALA A 119 16.03 -10.43 10.12
N ASN A 120 15.66 -9.26 10.64
CA ASN A 120 15.73 -8.94 12.05
C ASN A 120 14.47 -9.31 12.82
N GLU A 121 13.45 -9.82 12.12
CA GLU A 121 12.16 -10.18 12.71
C GLU A 121 11.54 -9.01 13.52
N SER A 122 11.78 -7.78 13.06
CA SER A 122 11.29 -6.57 13.74
C SER A 122 9.92 -6.14 13.22
N TYR A 123 8.95 -7.06 13.29
CA TYR A 123 7.60 -6.83 12.82
C TYR A 123 6.58 -7.42 13.81
N PRO A 124 5.44 -6.74 14.02
CA PRO A 124 4.41 -7.23 14.95
C PRO A 124 3.52 -8.31 14.34
N ARG A 125 3.47 -8.41 13.02
CA ARG A 125 2.67 -9.39 12.28
C ARG A 125 3.47 -9.91 11.11
N GLU A 126 3.27 -11.16 10.77
CA GLU A 126 3.88 -11.75 9.59
C GLU A 126 3.45 -10.98 8.34
N PHE A 127 4.40 -10.75 7.45
CA PHE A 127 4.11 -10.08 6.20
C PHE A 127 5.00 -10.59 5.08
N ASP A 128 4.56 -10.34 3.87
CA ASP A 128 5.33 -10.57 2.66
C ASP A 128 5.24 -9.31 1.80
N TYR A 129 6.09 -9.18 0.80
CA TYR A 129 6.01 -8.04 -0.09
C TYR A 129 6.46 -8.42 -1.50
N ARG A 130 5.97 -7.64 -2.47
CA ARG A 130 6.36 -7.76 -3.87
C ARG A 130 6.65 -6.39 -4.43
N ILE A 131 7.70 -6.30 -5.25
CA ILE A 131 8.00 -5.10 -6.01
C ILE A 131 8.05 -5.52 -7.47
N GLU A 132 7.14 -4.99 -8.28
CA GLU A 132 6.99 -5.38 -9.67
C GLU A 132 7.09 -4.17 -10.58
N ASN A 133 7.78 -4.33 -11.71
CA ASN A 133 7.87 -3.27 -12.71
C ASN A 133 6.53 -3.16 -13.43
N ASP A 134 5.94 -1.95 -13.41
CA ASP A 134 4.61 -1.70 -13.95
C ASP A 134 4.49 -0.23 -14.35
N PRO A 135 5.26 0.22 -15.35
CA PRO A 135 5.34 1.65 -15.68
C PRO A 135 4.02 2.25 -16.16
N GLU A 136 3.09 1.45 -16.65
CA GLU A 136 1.79 1.92 -17.09
C GLU A 136 0.72 1.91 -16.00
N TRP A 137 1.09 1.50 -14.79
CA TRP A 137 0.19 1.44 -13.63
C TRP A 137 -1.01 0.51 -13.83
N LEU A 138 -0.84 -0.57 -14.56
CA LEU A 138 -1.92 -1.53 -14.78
C LEU A 138 -2.37 -2.17 -13.47
N LYS A 139 -1.44 -2.42 -12.56
CA LYS A 139 -1.75 -3.00 -11.24
C LYS A 139 -2.49 -2.02 -10.33
N ALA A 140 -2.45 -0.73 -10.62
CA ALA A 140 -3.15 0.28 -9.86
C ALA A 140 -4.59 0.49 -10.31
N GLU A 141 -4.95 0.03 -11.50
CA GLU A 141 -6.26 0.31 -12.10
C GLU A 141 -7.42 -0.18 -11.24
N TRP A 142 -7.30 -1.37 -10.67
CA TRP A 142 -8.37 -1.92 -9.85
C TRP A 142 -8.73 -1.00 -8.67
N TYR A 143 -7.70 -0.45 -8.02
CA TYR A 143 -7.89 0.45 -6.88
C TYR A 143 -8.46 1.79 -7.33
N LEU A 144 -7.87 2.36 -8.37
CA LEU A 144 -8.28 3.68 -8.87
C LEU A 144 -9.65 3.66 -9.53
N ALA A 145 -10.10 2.51 -10.01
CA ALA A 145 -11.43 2.32 -10.59
C ALA A 145 -12.52 2.02 -9.55
N GLY A 146 -12.21 2.19 -8.24
CA GLY A 146 -13.18 1.95 -7.20
C GLY A 146 -13.28 0.50 -6.75
N CYS A 147 -12.16 -0.21 -6.75
CA CYS A 147 -12.04 -1.60 -6.29
C CYS A 147 -12.98 -2.55 -7.03
N GLY A 148 -13.02 -2.42 -8.35
CA GLY A 148 -13.80 -3.30 -9.18
C GLY A 148 -15.29 -3.03 -9.10
N SER A 149 -15.68 -1.81 -8.67
CA SER A 149 -17.09 -1.42 -8.69
C SER A 149 -17.53 -1.32 -10.14
N GLY A 150 -18.23 -2.26 -10.57
CA GLY A 150 -18.77 -2.32 -11.91
C GLY A 150 -19.79 -3.37 -11.90
#